data_b1975ae734cbd385c2974a4ad0be0b44
#
_entry.id   b1975ae734cbd385c2974a4ad0be0b44
#
_cell.length_a   1.000
_cell.length_b   1.000
_cell.length_c   1.000
_cell.angle_alpha   90.00
_cell.angle_beta   90.00
_cell.angle_gamma   90.00
#
_symmetry.space_group_name_H-M   'P 1'
#
loop_
_entity.id
_entity.type
_entity.pdbx_description
1 polymer ?
#
loop_
_entity_poly.entity_id
_entity_poly.type
_entity_poly.pdbx_seq_one_letter_code
_entity_poly.pdbx_strand_id
1 'polypeptide(L)'
;MTHILTSGSLAIAVLFCAAPAVAQTADEIVEKHLSALGGRAALEKLTSQVATGTVSISTQAVSLPGTIEVSRKAPNKSRTLMTLDLSSVGATEMMVVDQRCDGTAAWARNSMQGDRDITGNQLQGMLNNSFPSPLLTYKSAGGKIELTGKDKVGDRPVFVLLHTPKAGSALRYFIDAETYHLLRSVTTVDLGEAGGQAEQTSEPRDYRTVDGIQIPFSVTMTNPAQTVTITLSKIEFNKPLDDAIFAKPGVK
;
A
#
# COMPACT_ATOMS: atom_id res chain seq x y z
N MET A 1 59.70 65.33 5.75
CA MET A 1 59.81 63.96 5.26
C MET A 1 58.69 63.12 5.83
N THR A 2 57.59 62.95 5.07
CA THR A 2 56.34 62.30 5.54
C THR A 2 56.23 60.99 4.74
N HIS A 3 56.33 59.86 5.44
CA HIS A 3 56.11 58.53 4.83
C HIS A 3 54.65 58.14 4.94
N ILE A 4 54.03 58.00 3.79
CA ILE A 4 52.64 57.45 3.67
C ILE A 4 52.78 55.94 3.51
N LEU A 5 52.26 55.16 4.50
CA LEU A 5 52.12 53.72 4.43
C LEU A 5 50.73 53.39 3.85
N THR A 6 50.67 52.83 2.64
CA THR A 6 49.49 52.32 2.00
C THR A 6 49.26 50.84 2.42
N SER A 7 48.25 50.58 3.23
CA SER A 7 47.81 49.23 3.60
C SER A 7 46.90 48.67 2.48
N GLY A 8 47.40 47.67 1.75
CA GLY A 8 46.59 46.90 0.78
C GLY A 8 45.78 45.81 1.46
N SER A 9 44.43 45.94 1.45
CA SER A 9 43.52 44.88 1.89
C SER A 9 43.35 43.84 0.81
N LEU A 10 43.83 42.64 1.07
CA LEU A 10 43.63 41.47 0.19
C LEU A 10 42.26 40.87 0.47
N ALA A 11 41.28 41.07 -0.42
CA ALA A 11 39.97 40.45 -0.35
C ALA A 11 40.04 39.01 -0.91
N ILE A 12 39.91 38.01 -0.03
CA ILE A 12 39.80 36.61 -0.44
C ILE A 12 38.36 36.34 -0.83
N ALA A 13 38.11 36.20 -2.12
CA ALA A 13 36.81 35.75 -2.65
C ALA A 13 36.70 34.23 -2.47
N VAL A 14 35.87 33.80 -1.52
CA VAL A 14 35.51 32.37 -1.36
C VAL A 14 34.45 32.03 -2.42
N LEU A 15 34.86 31.34 -3.49
CA LEU A 15 33.92 30.74 -4.46
C LEU A 15 33.24 29.56 -3.76
N PHE A 16 31.97 29.72 -3.39
CA PHE A 16 31.11 28.62 -3.03
C PHE A 16 30.75 27.86 -4.32
N CYS A 17 31.43 26.73 -4.59
CA CYS A 17 31.00 25.76 -5.58
C CYS A 17 29.72 25.08 -5.05
N ALA A 18 28.54 25.56 -5.47
CA ALA A 18 27.29 24.83 -5.30
C ALA A 18 27.35 23.58 -6.18
N ALA A 19 27.63 22.42 -5.58
CA ALA A 19 27.46 21.15 -6.27
C ALA A 19 26.02 21.04 -6.75
N PRO A 20 25.76 20.66 -8.02
CA PRO A 20 24.38 20.43 -8.47
C PRO A 20 23.77 19.33 -7.59
N ALA A 21 22.72 19.66 -6.86
CA ALA A 21 21.93 18.66 -6.18
C ALA A 21 21.31 17.75 -7.26
N VAL A 22 21.87 16.56 -7.45
CA VAL A 22 21.29 15.56 -8.36
C VAL A 22 19.92 15.25 -7.81
N ALA A 23 18.88 15.61 -8.59
CA ALA A 23 17.51 15.31 -8.22
C ALA A 23 17.34 13.77 -8.13
N GLN A 24 16.81 13.28 -7.01
CA GLN A 24 16.56 11.86 -6.84
C GLN A 24 15.64 11.35 -7.94
N THR A 25 15.96 10.19 -8.49
CA THR A 25 15.13 9.52 -9.48
C THR A 25 14.01 8.69 -8.80
N ALA A 26 12.98 8.34 -9.55
CA ALA A 26 11.92 7.46 -9.06
C ALA A 26 12.48 6.11 -8.59
N ASP A 27 13.41 5.53 -9.34
CA ASP A 27 14.07 4.26 -9.00
C ASP A 27 14.85 4.33 -7.69
N GLU A 28 15.60 5.40 -7.47
CA GLU A 28 16.34 5.61 -6.20
C GLU A 28 15.39 5.71 -5.00
N ILE A 29 14.25 6.38 -5.15
CA ILE A 29 13.25 6.48 -4.09
C ILE A 29 12.62 5.11 -3.81
N VAL A 30 12.31 4.33 -4.85
CA VAL A 30 11.82 2.95 -4.71
C VAL A 30 12.84 2.08 -3.98
N GLU A 31 14.12 2.12 -4.36
CA GLU A 31 15.17 1.33 -3.69
C GLU A 31 15.35 1.73 -2.22
N LYS A 32 15.28 3.01 -1.90
CA LYS A 32 15.33 3.50 -0.51
C LYS A 32 14.09 3.04 0.29
N HIS A 33 12.90 3.06 -0.34
CA HIS A 33 11.69 2.51 0.26
C HIS A 33 11.85 1.01 0.55
N LEU A 34 12.29 0.21 -0.41
CA LEU A 34 12.53 -1.23 -0.20
C LEU A 34 13.58 -1.46 0.88
N SER A 35 14.64 -0.63 0.94
CA SER A 35 15.65 -0.68 1.99
C SER A 35 15.05 -0.38 3.37
N ALA A 36 14.17 0.61 3.48
CA ALA A 36 13.47 0.95 4.72
C ALA A 36 12.54 -0.18 5.21
N LEU A 37 12.02 -1.00 4.28
CA LEU A 37 11.20 -2.17 4.63
C LEU A 37 12.00 -3.41 5.06
N GLY A 38 13.33 -3.38 5.02
CA GLY A 38 14.21 -4.50 5.38
C GLY A 38 15.16 -4.94 4.26
N GLY A 39 15.07 -4.30 3.11
CA GLY A 39 15.93 -4.50 1.95
C GLY A 39 15.38 -5.49 0.91
N ARG A 40 15.70 -5.20 -0.34
CA ARG A 40 15.26 -6.00 -1.51
C ARG A 40 15.50 -7.51 -1.32
N ALA A 41 16.70 -7.90 -0.93
CA ALA A 41 17.09 -9.30 -0.78
C ALA A 41 16.30 -10.04 0.32
N ALA A 42 15.88 -9.34 1.38
CA ALA A 42 15.03 -9.91 2.43
C ALA A 42 13.58 -10.04 1.94
N LEU A 43 13.08 -9.03 1.25
CA LEU A 43 11.72 -9.04 0.67
C LEU A 43 11.55 -10.15 -0.37
N GLU A 44 12.54 -10.36 -1.25
CA GLU A 44 12.52 -11.42 -2.29
C GLU A 44 12.46 -12.84 -1.72
N LYS A 45 12.85 -13.05 -0.45
CA LYS A 45 12.75 -14.33 0.24
C LYS A 45 11.37 -14.62 0.83
N LEU A 46 10.48 -13.64 0.83
CA LEU A 46 9.12 -13.82 1.34
C LEU A 46 8.27 -14.56 0.30
N THR A 47 7.80 -15.73 0.66
CA THR A 47 6.95 -16.58 -0.19
C THR A 47 5.48 -16.50 0.19
N SER A 48 5.19 -16.22 1.45
CA SER A 48 3.83 -16.11 1.96
C SER A 48 3.74 -15.21 3.19
N GLN A 49 2.52 -14.76 3.49
CA GLN A 49 2.15 -14.01 4.68
C GLN A 49 0.79 -14.50 5.17
N VAL A 50 0.67 -14.69 6.48
CA VAL A 50 -0.61 -14.84 7.18
C VAL A 50 -0.70 -13.75 8.23
N ALA A 51 -1.80 -13.02 8.24
CA ALA A 51 -2.04 -11.98 9.22
C ALA A 51 -3.47 -12.07 9.77
N THR A 52 -3.64 -11.76 11.05
CA THR A 52 -4.94 -11.71 11.72
C THR A 52 -5.07 -10.40 12.47
N GLY A 53 -6.30 -9.94 12.67
CA GLY A 53 -6.55 -8.70 13.37
C GLY A 53 -8.03 -8.35 13.44
N THR A 54 -8.29 -7.07 13.63
CA THR A 54 -9.63 -6.49 13.64
C THR A 54 -9.84 -5.61 12.42
N VAL A 55 -11.09 -5.48 12.03
CA VAL A 55 -11.54 -4.58 10.96
C VAL A 55 -12.75 -3.79 11.46
N SER A 56 -12.84 -2.53 11.04
CA SER A 56 -14.05 -1.73 11.19
C SER A 56 -14.39 -1.13 9.84
N ILE A 57 -15.63 -1.31 9.38
CA ILE A 57 -16.17 -0.67 8.18
C ILE A 57 -17.17 0.39 8.64
N SER A 58 -16.85 1.65 8.41
CA SER A 58 -17.67 2.78 8.82
C SER A 58 -18.22 3.50 7.59
N THR A 59 -19.51 3.74 7.59
CA THR A 59 -20.21 4.64 6.66
C THR A 59 -20.68 5.88 7.42
N GLN A 60 -21.41 6.79 6.76
CA GLN A 60 -22.05 7.91 7.47
C GLN A 60 -23.09 7.49 8.50
N ALA A 61 -23.70 6.31 8.33
CA ALA A 61 -24.82 5.86 9.14
C ALA A 61 -24.43 4.85 10.22
N VAL A 62 -23.46 3.97 9.92
CA VAL A 62 -23.13 2.83 10.79
C VAL A 62 -21.66 2.53 10.81
N SER A 63 -21.21 1.85 11.87
CA SER A 63 -19.89 1.25 11.98
C SER A 63 -20.04 -0.24 12.29
N LEU A 64 -19.43 -1.09 11.48
CA LEU A 64 -19.48 -2.54 11.56
C LEU A 64 -18.09 -3.04 12.01
N PRO A 65 -17.91 -3.35 13.29
CA PRO A 65 -16.68 -3.96 13.77
C PRO A 65 -16.63 -5.44 13.39
N GLY A 66 -15.43 -5.99 13.35
CA GLY A 66 -15.24 -7.40 13.05
C GLY A 66 -13.82 -7.88 13.15
N THR A 67 -13.58 -9.10 12.67
CA THR A 67 -12.28 -9.72 12.56
C THR A 67 -11.84 -9.85 11.12
N ILE A 68 -10.53 -9.89 10.89
CA ILE A 68 -9.94 -10.07 9.57
C ILE A 68 -8.83 -11.09 9.61
N GLU A 69 -8.79 -11.94 8.58
CA GLU A 69 -7.67 -12.81 8.26
C GLU A 69 -7.20 -12.51 6.84
N VAL A 70 -5.90 -12.31 6.67
CA VAL A 70 -5.28 -12.06 5.37
C VAL A 70 -4.24 -13.12 5.11
N SER A 71 -4.37 -13.84 3.99
CA SER A 71 -3.38 -14.77 3.49
C SER A 71 -2.88 -14.29 2.13
N ARG A 72 -1.56 -14.22 1.97
CA ARG A 72 -0.91 -13.85 0.70
C ARG A 72 0.15 -14.87 0.34
N LYS A 73 0.29 -15.15 -0.94
CA LYS A 73 1.33 -16.04 -1.49
C LYS A 73 1.88 -15.45 -2.78
N ALA A 74 3.19 -15.41 -2.87
CA ALA A 74 3.87 -14.88 -4.06
C ALA A 74 3.48 -15.68 -5.32
N PRO A 75 3.39 -15.02 -6.49
CA PRO A 75 3.61 -13.58 -6.67
C PRO A 75 2.38 -12.70 -6.35
N ASN A 76 1.14 -13.21 -6.48
CA ASN A 76 -0.07 -12.38 -6.43
C ASN A 76 -1.34 -13.14 -5.99
N LYS A 77 -1.19 -14.27 -5.28
CA LYS A 77 -2.33 -14.94 -4.67
C LYS A 77 -2.71 -14.26 -3.35
N SER A 78 -3.99 -14.08 -3.13
CA SER A 78 -4.49 -13.46 -1.90
C SER A 78 -5.85 -13.99 -1.48
N ARG A 79 -6.07 -14.04 -0.17
CA ARG A 79 -7.38 -14.25 0.45
C ARG A 79 -7.54 -13.26 1.59
N THR A 80 -8.70 -12.61 1.64
CA THR A 80 -9.13 -11.77 2.75
C THR A 80 -10.46 -12.28 3.23
N LEU A 81 -10.50 -12.76 4.48
CA LEU A 81 -11.71 -13.21 5.17
C LEU A 81 -12.04 -12.21 6.26
N MET A 82 -13.23 -11.61 6.19
CA MET A 82 -13.76 -10.72 7.22
C MET A 82 -15.04 -11.30 7.79
N THR A 83 -15.21 -11.18 9.12
CA THR A 83 -16.43 -11.51 9.83
C THR A 83 -16.87 -10.27 10.59
N LEU A 84 -17.98 -9.66 10.19
CA LEU A 84 -18.47 -8.38 10.67
C LEU A 84 -19.70 -8.55 11.55
N ASP A 85 -19.73 -7.83 12.66
CA ASP A 85 -20.86 -7.78 13.59
C ASP A 85 -21.90 -6.78 13.06
N LEU A 86 -23.13 -7.27 12.86
CA LEU A 86 -24.27 -6.49 12.38
C LEU A 86 -25.20 -6.02 13.50
N SER A 87 -24.84 -6.17 14.76
CA SER A 87 -25.68 -5.79 15.91
C SER A 87 -26.08 -4.30 15.88
N SER A 88 -25.18 -3.43 15.38
CA SER A 88 -25.42 -2.00 15.23
C SER A 88 -26.54 -1.65 14.22
N VAL A 89 -26.91 -2.58 13.36
CA VAL A 89 -28.03 -2.45 12.39
C VAL A 89 -29.20 -3.36 12.75
N GLY A 90 -29.23 -3.92 13.97
CA GLY A 90 -30.33 -4.74 14.50
C GLY A 90 -30.36 -6.17 14.00
N ALA A 91 -29.30 -6.66 13.35
CA ALA A 91 -29.19 -8.07 12.96
C ALA A 91 -28.41 -8.86 14.02
N THR A 92 -28.80 -10.12 14.20
CA THR A 92 -28.12 -11.05 15.13
C THR A 92 -27.08 -11.92 14.45
N GLU A 93 -27.07 -11.93 13.13
CA GLU A 93 -26.15 -12.72 12.32
C GLU A 93 -24.88 -11.94 12.00
N MET A 94 -23.77 -12.67 11.85
CA MET A 94 -22.51 -12.12 11.38
C MET A 94 -22.48 -12.08 9.86
N MET A 95 -22.00 -11.00 9.27
CA MET A 95 -21.71 -10.95 7.83
C MET A 95 -20.32 -11.49 7.56
N VAL A 96 -20.22 -12.49 6.70
CA VAL A 96 -18.95 -13.05 6.25
C VAL A 96 -18.64 -12.57 4.83
N VAL A 97 -17.46 -11.99 4.64
CA VAL A 97 -16.94 -11.58 3.33
C VAL A 97 -15.63 -12.31 3.11
N ASP A 98 -15.56 -13.18 2.09
CA ASP A 98 -14.39 -13.95 1.71
C ASP A 98 -13.99 -13.60 0.26
N GLN A 99 -12.93 -12.81 0.11
CA GLN A 99 -12.39 -12.43 -1.19
C GLN A 99 -11.14 -13.26 -1.47
N ARG A 100 -11.06 -13.83 -2.66
CA ARG A 100 -9.94 -14.68 -3.08
C ARG A 100 -9.44 -14.31 -4.46
N CYS A 101 -8.13 -14.42 -4.65
CA CYS A 101 -7.45 -14.32 -5.94
C CYS A 101 -6.43 -15.45 -6.04
N ASP A 102 -6.51 -16.26 -7.10
CA ASP A 102 -5.58 -17.37 -7.33
C ASP A 102 -4.35 -16.98 -8.15
N GLY A 103 -4.24 -15.69 -8.48
CA GLY A 103 -3.19 -15.13 -9.32
C GLY A 103 -3.59 -14.95 -10.78
N THR A 104 -4.78 -15.42 -11.18
CA THR A 104 -5.33 -15.27 -12.55
C THR A 104 -6.76 -14.77 -12.54
N ALA A 105 -7.58 -15.23 -11.60
CA ALA A 105 -8.96 -14.88 -11.42
C ALA A 105 -9.25 -14.57 -9.95
N ALA A 106 -10.36 -13.88 -9.67
CA ALA A 106 -10.74 -13.52 -8.32
C ALA A 106 -12.24 -13.62 -8.09
N TRP A 107 -12.60 -13.91 -6.84
CA TRP A 107 -13.97 -14.16 -6.40
C TRP A 107 -14.24 -13.48 -5.07
N ALA A 108 -15.48 -13.12 -4.85
CA ALA A 108 -15.99 -12.68 -3.57
C ALA A 108 -17.23 -13.49 -3.18
N ARG A 109 -17.22 -13.99 -1.95
CA ARG A 109 -18.41 -14.51 -1.27
C ARG A 109 -18.83 -13.49 -0.22
N ASN A 110 -20.11 -13.13 -0.22
CA ASN A 110 -20.70 -12.32 0.83
C ASN A 110 -21.94 -13.07 1.34
N SER A 111 -22.01 -13.38 2.64
CA SER A 111 -23.09 -14.17 3.23
C SER A 111 -24.47 -13.52 3.07
N MET A 112 -24.54 -12.19 2.84
CA MET A 112 -25.77 -11.44 2.67
C MET A 112 -26.15 -11.20 1.20
N GLN A 113 -25.12 -11.08 0.31
CA GLN A 113 -25.30 -10.70 -1.09
C GLN A 113 -25.04 -11.85 -2.07
N GLY A 114 -24.52 -12.98 -1.57
CA GLY A 114 -24.14 -14.13 -2.38
C GLY A 114 -22.73 -14.06 -2.97
N ASP A 115 -22.46 -14.96 -3.89
CA ASP A 115 -21.16 -15.14 -4.52
C ASP A 115 -21.09 -14.37 -5.84
N ARG A 116 -19.95 -13.78 -6.15
CA ARG A 116 -19.70 -13.11 -7.43
C ARG A 116 -18.28 -13.30 -7.93
N ASP A 117 -18.10 -13.31 -9.23
CA ASP A 117 -16.78 -13.18 -9.84
C ASP A 117 -16.35 -11.72 -9.76
N ILE A 118 -15.06 -11.51 -9.47
CA ILE A 118 -14.43 -10.19 -9.52
C ILE A 118 -13.82 -10.02 -10.91
N THR A 119 -14.17 -8.96 -11.61
CA THR A 119 -13.78 -8.70 -13.01
C THR A 119 -13.28 -7.26 -13.19
N GLY A 120 -12.90 -6.90 -14.41
CA GLY A 120 -12.54 -5.53 -14.78
C GLY A 120 -11.40 -4.94 -13.96
N ASN A 121 -11.49 -3.66 -13.63
CA ASN A 121 -10.46 -2.93 -12.87
C ASN A 121 -10.26 -3.48 -11.46
N GLN A 122 -11.31 -4.03 -10.82
CA GLN A 122 -11.19 -4.64 -9.50
C GLN A 122 -10.28 -5.87 -9.54
N LEU A 123 -10.44 -6.75 -10.55
CA LEU A 123 -9.55 -7.89 -10.77
C LEU A 123 -8.12 -7.42 -11.04
N GLN A 124 -7.94 -6.46 -11.93
CA GLN A 124 -6.60 -5.93 -12.24
C GLN A 124 -5.91 -5.35 -10.99
N GLY A 125 -6.65 -4.66 -10.13
CA GLY A 125 -6.15 -4.16 -8.85
C GLY A 125 -5.64 -5.29 -7.94
N MET A 126 -6.36 -6.42 -7.86
CA MET A 126 -5.93 -7.59 -7.09
C MET A 126 -4.70 -8.26 -7.70
N LEU A 127 -4.65 -8.42 -9.02
CA LEU A 127 -3.51 -9.00 -9.74
C LEU A 127 -2.24 -8.15 -9.63
N ASN A 128 -2.39 -6.82 -9.61
CA ASN A 128 -1.28 -5.86 -9.48
C ASN A 128 -0.78 -5.74 -8.02
N ASN A 129 -1.58 -6.17 -7.03
CA ASN A 129 -1.19 -6.15 -5.63
C ASN A 129 -0.27 -7.33 -5.29
N SER A 130 0.88 -7.39 -5.97
CA SER A 130 1.85 -8.47 -5.81
C SER A 130 2.44 -8.51 -4.40
N PHE A 131 2.76 -9.72 -3.96
CA PHE A 131 3.43 -9.97 -2.69
C PHE A 131 4.93 -10.27 -2.93
N PRO A 132 5.83 -9.75 -2.12
CA PRO A 132 5.61 -8.97 -0.89
C PRO A 132 5.32 -7.49 -1.12
N SER A 133 5.62 -6.92 -2.27
CA SER A 133 5.37 -5.51 -2.60
C SER A 133 5.25 -5.30 -4.11
N PRO A 134 4.25 -4.55 -4.58
CA PRO A 134 4.18 -4.15 -5.98
C PRO A 134 5.40 -3.35 -6.44
N LEU A 135 6.00 -2.56 -5.55
CA LEU A 135 7.20 -1.77 -5.85
C LEU A 135 8.46 -2.63 -6.05
N LEU A 136 8.45 -3.88 -5.57
CA LEU A 136 9.54 -4.82 -5.81
C LEU A 136 9.56 -5.34 -7.25
N THR A 137 8.39 -5.53 -7.85
CA THR A 137 8.22 -6.26 -9.12
C THR A 137 7.65 -5.43 -10.27
N TYR A 138 7.41 -4.10 -10.08
CA TYR A 138 6.73 -3.28 -11.09
C TYR A 138 7.37 -3.35 -12.49
N LYS A 139 8.71 -3.35 -12.59
CA LYS A 139 9.41 -3.42 -13.89
C LYS A 139 9.17 -4.74 -14.58
N SER A 140 9.33 -5.86 -13.87
CA SER A 140 9.10 -7.19 -14.42
C SER A 140 7.63 -7.46 -14.75
N ALA A 141 6.70 -6.80 -14.06
CA ALA A 141 5.27 -6.80 -14.37
C ALA A 141 4.89 -5.87 -15.53
N GLY A 142 5.84 -5.16 -16.13
CA GLY A 142 5.62 -4.25 -17.25
C GLY A 142 5.03 -2.89 -16.86
N GLY A 143 5.06 -2.53 -15.58
CA GLY A 143 4.67 -1.23 -15.06
C GLY A 143 5.79 -0.20 -15.16
N LYS A 144 5.41 1.08 -15.00
CA LYS A 144 6.33 2.24 -14.96
C LYS A 144 6.11 3.01 -13.68
N ILE A 145 7.16 3.60 -13.13
CA ILE A 145 7.09 4.52 -11.99
C ILE A 145 7.79 5.81 -12.36
N GLU A 146 7.13 6.93 -12.09
CA GLU A 146 7.63 8.28 -12.35
C GLU A 146 7.55 9.10 -11.06
N LEU A 147 8.60 9.89 -10.79
CA LEU A 147 8.56 10.92 -9.74
C LEU A 147 7.81 12.13 -10.29
N THR A 148 6.61 12.38 -9.81
CA THR A 148 5.76 13.49 -10.26
C THR A 148 5.95 14.76 -9.47
N GLY A 149 6.63 14.69 -8.30
CA GLY A 149 6.94 15.87 -7.50
C GLY A 149 7.13 15.55 -6.02
N LYS A 150 7.01 16.61 -5.22
CA LYS A 150 7.02 16.57 -3.75
C LYS A 150 5.72 17.17 -3.24
N ASP A 151 5.25 16.68 -2.08
CA ASP A 151 4.02 17.14 -1.42
C ASP A 151 4.17 16.95 0.10
N LYS A 152 3.09 17.06 0.85
CA LYS A 152 3.02 16.77 2.29
C LYS A 152 1.87 15.83 2.60
N VAL A 153 2.08 14.96 3.57
CA VAL A 153 1.04 14.18 4.24
C VAL A 153 1.02 14.61 5.72
N GLY A 154 0.02 15.42 6.09
CA GLY A 154 0.11 16.22 7.32
C GLY A 154 1.29 17.19 7.23
N ASP A 155 2.16 17.18 8.24
CA ASP A 155 3.38 18.01 8.27
C ASP A 155 4.61 17.35 7.65
N ARG A 156 4.51 16.08 7.22
CA ARG A 156 5.63 15.30 6.71
C ARG A 156 5.84 15.52 5.21
N PRO A 157 7.04 15.94 4.78
CA PRO A 157 7.37 16.05 3.38
C PRO A 157 7.44 14.66 2.73
N VAL A 158 6.92 14.53 1.50
CA VAL A 158 6.88 13.27 0.77
C VAL A 158 7.33 13.43 -0.68
N PHE A 159 7.85 12.36 -1.26
CA PHE A 159 7.98 12.16 -2.68
C PHE A 159 6.68 11.56 -3.22
N VAL A 160 6.20 12.07 -4.36
CA VAL A 160 5.00 11.53 -5.02
C VAL A 160 5.43 10.71 -6.23
N LEU A 161 5.21 9.40 -6.15
CA LEU A 161 5.50 8.46 -7.24
C LEU A 161 4.19 8.06 -7.91
N LEU A 162 4.12 8.20 -9.23
CA LEU A 162 3.03 7.67 -10.05
C LEU A 162 3.43 6.31 -10.62
N HIS A 163 2.74 5.27 -10.20
CA HIS A 163 2.87 3.92 -10.75
C HIS A 163 1.76 3.69 -11.77
N THR A 164 2.14 3.46 -13.01
CA THR A 164 1.26 3.06 -14.10
C THR A 164 1.51 1.59 -14.38
N PRO A 165 0.62 0.66 -13.92
CA PRO A 165 0.74 -0.76 -14.23
C PRO A 165 0.44 -1.03 -15.70
N LYS A 166 0.79 -2.22 -16.20
CA LYS A 166 0.49 -2.64 -17.58
C LYS A 166 -1.03 -2.64 -17.87
N ALA A 167 -1.85 -2.93 -16.86
CA ALA A 167 -3.32 -2.91 -16.95
C ALA A 167 -3.91 -2.50 -15.59
N GLY A 168 -5.10 -1.90 -15.59
CA GLY A 168 -5.78 -1.42 -14.39
C GLY A 168 -5.48 0.04 -14.07
N SER A 169 -5.91 0.48 -12.89
CA SER A 169 -5.80 1.87 -12.46
C SER A 169 -4.38 2.23 -12.06
N ALA A 170 -3.98 3.46 -12.35
CA ALA A 170 -2.74 4.03 -11.83
C ALA A 170 -2.80 4.23 -10.31
N LEU A 171 -1.63 4.22 -9.67
CA LEU A 171 -1.46 4.34 -8.24
C LEU A 171 -0.47 5.45 -7.90
N ARG A 172 -0.86 6.40 -7.07
CA ARG A 172 0.06 7.40 -6.51
C ARG A 172 0.54 6.93 -5.15
N TYR A 173 1.86 6.85 -4.96
CA TYR A 173 2.48 6.57 -3.68
C TYR A 173 3.09 7.84 -3.09
N PHE A 174 2.83 8.11 -1.84
CA PHE A 174 3.37 9.22 -1.07
C PHE A 174 4.39 8.67 -0.08
N ILE A 175 5.65 8.71 -0.50
CA ILE A 175 6.78 8.14 0.24
C ILE A 175 7.41 9.24 1.09
N ASP A 176 7.52 9.01 2.37
CA ASP A 176 8.14 9.92 3.33
C ASP A 176 9.59 10.28 2.94
N ALA A 177 9.93 11.55 2.96
CA ALA A 177 11.24 12.02 2.48
C ALA A 177 12.39 11.72 3.45
N GLU A 178 12.11 11.38 4.71
CA GLU A 178 13.11 11.07 5.73
C GLU A 178 13.25 9.57 5.95
N THR A 179 12.12 8.88 6.19
CA THR A 179 12.11 7.46 6.56
C THR A 179 11.92 6.54 5.37
N TYR A 180 11.50 7.06 4.22
CA TYR A 180 11.12 6.31 3.02
C TYR A 180 9.98 5.29 3.22
N HIS A 181 9.24 5.36 4.33
CA HIS A 181 8.01 4.59 4.50
C HIS A 181 6.89 5.18 3.63
N LEU A 182 5.99 4.30 3.19
CA LEU A 182 4.75 4.73 2.55
C LEU A 182 3.85 5.37 3.60
N LEU A 183 3.42 6.62 3.40
CA LEU A 183 2.46 7.31 4.29
C LEU A 183 1.05 7.27 3.73
N ARG A 184 0.91 7.28 2.40
CA ARG A 184 -0.37 7.28 1.70
C ARG A 184 -0.22 6.67 0.32
N SER A 185 -1.25 5.98 -0.14
CA SER A 185 -1.45 5.70 -1.57
C SER A 185 -2.84 6.11 -1.99
N VAL A 186 -2.99 6.51 -3.27
CA VAL A 186 -4.27 6.93 -3.85
C VAL A 186 -4.45 6.25 -5.20
N THR A 187 -5.61 5.63 -5.39
CA THR A 187 -5.98 4.98 -6.65
C THR A 187 -7.45 5.18 -6.95
N THR A 188 -7.84 4.97 -8.19
CA THR A 188 -9.26 4.94 -8.58
C THR A 188 -9.80 3.52 -8.39
N VAL A 189 -10.92 3.41 -7.68
CA VAL A 189 -11.67 2.17 -7.49
C VAL A 189 -13.06 2.28 -8.08
N ASP A 190 -13.64 1.14 -8.45
CA ASP A 190 -15.02 1.03 -8.90
C ASP A 190 -15.91 0.68 -7.69
N LEU A 191 -16.87 1.56 -7.39
CA LEU A 191 -17.83 1.39 -6.30
C LEU A 191 -19.10 0.63 -6.74
N GLY A 192 -19.12 0.10 -7.97
CA GLY A 192 -20.25 -0.60 -8.58
C GLY A 192 -21.28 0.35 -9.23
N GLU A 193 -22.42 -0.20 -9.64
CA GLU A 193 -23.42 0.50 -10.47
C GLU A 193 -23.95 1.79 -9.82
N ALA A 194 -24.08 1.81 -8.51
CA ALA A 194 -24.62 2.98 -7.78
C ALA A 194 -23.59 4.06 -7.49
N GLY A 195 -22.28 3.74 -7.52
CA GLY A 195 -21.22 4.65 -7.05
C GLY A 195 -20.24 5.10 -8.13
N GLY A 196 -20.17 4.40 -9.26
CA GLY A 196 -19.21 4.70 -10.33
C GLY A 196 -17.75 4.58 -9.88
N GLN A 197 -16.86 5.37 -10.51
CA GLN A 197 -15.46 5.43 -10.13
C GLN A 197 -15.20 6.53 -9.09
N ALA A 198 -14.40 6.20 -8.08
CA ALA A 198 -14.02 7.13 -7.03
C ALA A 198 -12.55 6.96 -6.63
N GLU A 199 -11.95 8.01 -6.09
CA GLU A 199 -10.63 7.90 -5.47
C GLU A 199 -10.75 7.16 -4.13
N GLN A 200 -9.84 6.21 -3.91
CA GLN A 200 -9.60 5.56 -2.64
C GLN A 200 -8.21 5.92 -2.14
N THR A 201 -8.18 6.45 -0.94
CA THR A 201 -6.95 6.72 -0.19
C THR A 201 -6.68 5.56 0.76
N SER A 202 -5.42 5.11 0.84
CA SER A 202 -4.96 4.13 1.84
C SER A 202 -3.80 4.71 2.61
N GLU A 203 -3.88 4.70 3.95
CA GLU A 203 -2.87 5.24 4.86
C GLU A 203 -2.37 4.14 5.79
N PRO A 204 -1.21 3.53 5.49
CA PRO A 204 -0.54 2.61 6.39
C PRO A 204 0.10 3.38 7.55
N ARG A 205 0.00 2.81 8.76
CA ARG A 205 0.54 3.36 10.00
C ARG A 205 1.09 2.25 10.89
N ASP A 206 1.71 2.63 11.99
CA ASP A 206 2.21 1.69 13.02
C ASP A 206 3.13 0.62 12.40
N TYR A 207 4.21 1.08 11.76
CA TYR A 207 5.21 0.18 11.21
C TYR A 207 5.96 -0.53 12.33
N ARG A 208 5.98 -1.86 12.29
CA ARG A 208 6.69 -2.71 13.25
C ARG A 208 7.59 -3.70 12.51
N THR A 209 8.63 -4.16 13.19
CA THR A 209 9.54 -5.16 12.64
C THR A 209 9.04 -6.58 12.96
N VAL A 210 8.85 -7.39 11.92
CA VAL A 210 8.55 -8.82 12.00
C VAL A 210 9.57 -9.55 11.14
N ASP A 211 10.38 -10.43 11.73
CA ASP A 211 11.43 -11.19 11.04
C ASP A 211 12.38 -10.30 10.20
N GLY A 212 12.69 -9.09 10.71
CA GLY A 212 13.55 -8.12 10.03
C GLY A 212 12.85 -7.28 8.95
N ILE A 213 11.56 -7.48 8.72
CA ILE A 213 10.75 -6.73 7.75
C ILE A 213 9.91 -5.69 8.47
N GLN A 214 9.96 -4.44 8.00
CA GLN A 214 9.08 -3.36 8.46
C GLN A 214 7.74 -3.47 7.75
N ILE A 215 6.65 -3.64 8.51
CA ILE A 215 5.30 -3.81 7.97
C ILE A 215 4.30 -2.99 8.79
N PRO A 216 3.31 -2.32 8.14
CA PRO A 216 2.30 -1.57 8.86
C PRO A 216 1.32 -2.51 9.58
N PHE A 217 1.05 -2.24 10.87
CA PHE A 217 0.06 -2.96 11.67
C PHE A 217 -1.31 -2.28 11.64
N SER A 218 -1.40 -1.07 11.13
CA SER A 218 -2.68 -0.38 10.92
C SER A 218 -2.75 0.17 9.50
N VAL A 219 -3.90 0.01 8.85
CA VAL A 219 -4.18 0.59 7.53
C VAL A 219 -5.59 1.16 7.55
N THR A 220 -5.75 2.43 7.19
CA THR A 220 -7.06 3.05 6.97
C THR A 220 -7.25 3.29 5.48
N MET A 221 -8.33 2.76 4.93
CA MET A 221 -8.74 2.97 3.54
C MET A 221 -10.03 3.79 3.53
N THR A 222 -10.04 4.90 2.80
CA THR A 222 -11.19 5.81 2.71
C THR A 222 -11.55 6.08 1.26
N ASN A 223 -12.83 5.99 0.96
CA ASN A 223 -13.45 6.46 -0.27
C ASN A 223 -14.78 7.15 0.06
N PRO A 224 -15.51 7.76 -0.89
CA PRO A 224 -16.76 8.46 -0.60
C PRO A 224 -17.87 7.61 0.03
N ALA A 225 -17.83 6.28 -0.15
CA ALA A 225 -18.85 5.38 0.39
C ALA A 225 -18.56 4.95 1.83
N GLN A 226 -17.28 4.76 2.17
CA GLN A 226 -16.91 4.16 3.46
C GLN A 226 -15.46 4.42 3.85
N THR A 227 -15.20 4.23 5.13
CA THR A 227 -13.84 4.10 5.70
C THR A 227 -13.67 2.69 6.27
N VAL A 228 -12.61 2.00 5.85
CA VAL A 228 -12.22 0.68 6.36
C VAL A 228 -10.93 0.85 7.16
N THR A 229 -10.97 0.52 8.44
CA THR A 229 -9.79 0.51 9.30
C THR A 229 -9.44 -0.93 9.68
N ILE A 230 -8.20 -1.33 9.39
CA ILE A 230 -7.65 -2.64 9.72
C ILE A 230 -6.56 -2.43 10.77
N THR A 231 -6.61 -3.22 11.84
CA THR A 231 -5.54 -3.27 12.85
C THR A 231 -5.11 -4.72 13.02
N LEU A 232 -3.88 -5.02 12.62
CA LEU A 232 -3.32 -6.36 12.70
C LEU A 232 -2.80 -6.62 14.12
N SER A 233 -3.02 -7.83 14.61
CA SER A 233 -2.52 -8.31 15.90
C SER A 233 -1.35 -9.27 15.73
N LYS A 234 -1.34 -10.04 14.65
CA LYS A 234 -0.32 -11.03 14.34
C LYS A 234 -0.01 -11.07 12.86
N ILE A 235 1.27 -11.21 12.52
CA ILE A 235 1.78 -11.42 11.17
C ILE A 235 2.83 -12.52 11.21
N GLU A 236 2.74 -13.47 10.30
CA GLU A 236 3.70 -14.55 10.12
C GLU A 236 4.08 -14.67 8.64
N PHE A 237 5.37 -14.78 8.37
CA PHE A 237 5.90 -14.97 7.02
C PHE A 237 6.30 -16.42 6.75
N ASN A 238 6.36 -16.77 5.47
CA ASN A 238 6.89 -18.04 4.97
C ASN A 238 6.20 -19.29 5.53
N LYS A 239 4.92 -19.17 5.91
CA LYS A 239 4.10 -20.31 6.30
C LYS A 239 3.67 -21.10 5.04
N PRO A 240 3.69 -22.44 5.08
CA PRO A 240 3.14 -23.21 3.98
C PRO A 240 1.64 -22.93 3.84
N LEU A 241 1.22 -22.51 2.63
CA LEU A 241 -0.17 -22.26 2.28
C LEU A 241 -0.57 -23.17 1.12
N ASP A 242 -1.67 -23.90 1.32
CA ASP A 242 -2.31 -24.66 0.25
C ASP A 242 -2.95 -23.70 -0.77
N ASP A 243 -2.74 -23.95 -2.05
CA ASP A 243 -3.33 -23.14 -3.12
C ASP A 243 -4.85 -23.20 -3.14
N ALA A 244 -5.46 -24.26 -2.60
CA ALA A 244 -6.89 -24.42 -2.48
C ALA A 244 -7.58 -23.29 -1.69
N ILE A 245 -6.88 -22.64 -0.74
CA ILE A 245 -7.46 -21.52 0.01
C ILE A 245 -7.68 -20.27 -0.84
N PHE A 246 -6.98 -20.15 -1.98
CA PHE A 246 -7.10 -19.04 -2.92
C PHE A 246 -8.07 -19.34 -4.07
N ALA A 247 -8.44 -20.60 -4.25
CA ALA A 247 -9.33 -21.04 -5.31
C ALA A 247 -10.77 -20.57 -5.08
N LYS A 248 -11.56 -20.53 -6.16
CA LYS A 248 -13.01 -20.27 -6.09
C LYS A 248 -13.66 -21.25 -5.10
N PRO A 249 -14.42 -20.76 -4.12
CA PRO A 249 -15.15 -21.67 -3.22
C PRO A 249 -16.04 -22.61 -4.04
N GLY A 250 -15.96 -23.89 -3.78
CA GLY A 250 -16.87 -24.85 -4.43
C GLY A 250 -18.33 -24.51 -4.14
N VAL A 251 -19.18 -24.64 -5.14
CA VAL A 251 -20.64 -24.61 -4.95
C VAL A 251 -20.96 -25.85 -4.13
N LYS A 252 -21.47 -25.68 -2.90
CA LYS A 252 -22.02 -26.78 -2.09
C LYS A 252 -23.42 -27.07 -2.54
#